data_a03b4de6e5353fdf4510e3744b1a867b
#
_entry.id   a03b4de6e5353fdf4510e3744b1a867b
#
_cell.length_a   1.000
_cell.length_b   1.000
_cell.length_c   1.000
_cell.angle_alpha   90.00
_cell.angle_beta   90.00
_cell.angle_gamma   90.00
#
_symmetry.space_group_name_H-M   'P 1'
#
loop_
_entity.id
_entity.type
_entity.pdbx_description
1 polymer ?
#
loop_
_entity_poly.entity_id
_entity_poly.type
_entity_poly.pdbx_seq_one_letter_code
_entity_poly.pdbx_strand_id
1 'polypeptide(L)'
;VIFRGLAVPGRIGSTHNDDLVAVWHTSKGQRFQNYRATFTILDLPKISRAWLVDIINGVRASESSHAPIEWLNWVKSGQYTPLIAKRSQPIRSKKDQLPSSKEEVKMLAILHKYFESDPYAFEACAAHLVRICLPDTVELDLTRPYRDGGRDGIGKLRIGRPESSVLVDFAIEAKCYGTNNSVRVREVSRLISRLRHRQFGVIITTSWLHNQAYKEIVEDGHPVMILAGKDIVELLRETGLQDSTALQNWLETSFPLNEP
;
A
#
# COMPACT_ATOMS: atom_id res chain seq x y z
N VAL A 1 -19.92 -13.64 17.41
CA VAL A 1 -19.20 -14.50 16.43
C VAL A 1 -19.68 -14.10 15.04
N ILE A 2 -18.75 -13.83 14.12
CA ILE A 2 -19.05 -13.46 12.73
C ILE A 2 -18.69 -14.64 11.85
N PHE A 3 -19.62 -15.10 11.01
CA PHE A 3 -19.34 -16.07 9.96
C PHE A 3 -18.42 -15.45 8.90
N ARG A 4 -17.35 -16.13 8.55
CA ARG A 4 -16.36 -15.67 7.56
C ARG A 4 -16.39 -16.43 6.24
N GLY A 5 -17.08 -17.56 6.21
CA GLY A 5 -17.21 -18.44 5.07
C GLY A 5 -16.95 -19.90 5.43
N LEU A 6 -17.27 -20.80 4.52
CA LEU A 6 -16.89 -22.20 4.60
C LEU A 6 -15.45 -22.36 4.09
N ALA A 7 -14.68 -23.20 4.73
CA ALA A 7 -13.31 -23.48 4.33
C ALA A 7 -13.22 -24.87 3.66
N VAL A 8 -12.51 -24.93 2.55
CA VAL A 8 -12.16 -26.18 1.86
C VAL A 8 -10.65 -26.40 1.96
N PRO A 9 -10.17 -27.65 2.05
CA PRO A 9 -8.74 -27.96 2.07
C PRO A 9 -8.04 -27.48 0.78
N GLY A 10 -6.83 -26.98 0.94
CA GLY A 10 -5.97 -26.62 -0.17
C GLY A 10 -6.26 -25.25 -0.80
N ARG A 11 -5.58 -25.01 -1.91
CA ARG A 11 -5.78 -23.85 -2.79
C ARG A 11 -5.74 -24.27 -4.24
N ILE A 12 -6.33 -23.48 -5.13
CA ILE A 12 -6.27 -23.73 -6.56
C ILE A 12 -4.80 -23.75 -7.03
N GLY A 13 -4.42 -24.81 -7.73
CA GLY A 13 -3.07 -24.99 -8.28
C GLY A 13 -2.03 -25.58 -7.32
N SER A 14 -2.39 -25.90 -6.07
CA SER A 14 -1.51 -26.68 -5.18
C SER A 14 -1.75 -28.18 -5.26
N THR A 15 -0.73 -28.95 -4.89
CA THR A 15 -0.84 -30.40 -4.80
C THR A 15 -1.31 -30.81 -3.40
N HIS A 16 -1.80 -32.03 -3.23
CA HIS A 16 -2.17 -32.58 -1.90
C HIS A 16 -1.02 -32.54 -0.89
N ASN A 17 0.22 -32.58 -1.36
CA ASN A 17 1.40 -32.51 -0.49
C ASN A 17 1.67 -31.10 0.05
N ASP A 18 1.12 -30.06 -0.60
CA ASP A 18 1.27 -28.67 -0.18
C ASP A 18 0.18 -28.22 0.81
N ASP A 19 -0.90 -28.99 0.91
CA ASP A 19 -2.07 -28.63 1.71
C ASP A 19 -1.88 -28.92 3.20
N LEU A 20 -1.08 -29.93 3.53
CA LEU A 20 -0.77 -30.30 4.90
C LEU A 20 0.73 -30.62 5.02
N VAL A 21 1.47 -29.73 5.63
CA VAL A 21 2.92 -29.83 5.76
C VAL A 21 3.31 -29.99 7.22
N ALA A 22 4.09 -31.03 7.51
CA ALA A 22 4.69 -31.22 8.82
C ALA A 22 5.83 -30.21 9.04
N VAL A 23 5.79 -29.49 10.17
CA VAL A 23 6.80 -28.49 10.56
C VAL A 23 7.32 -28.79 11.95
N TRP A 24 8.64 -28.71 12.11
CA TRP A 24 9.27 -28.91 13.41
C TRP A 24 9.33 -27.59 14.18
N HIS A 25 8.91 -27.65 15.42
CA HIS A 25 9.00 -26.55 16.38
C HIS A 25 9.82 -26.96 17.60
N THR A 26 10.43 -25.96 18.24
CA THR A 26 11.11 -26.15 19.53
C THR A 26 10.51 -25.17 20.53
N SER A 27 10.04 -25.67 21.66
CA SER A 27 9.55 -24.86 22.76
C SER A 27 10.09 -25.39 24.06
N LYS A 28 10.62 -24.53 24.92
CA LYS A 28 11.23 -24.91 26.23
C LYS A 28 12.24 -26.06 26.14
N GLY A 29 13.06 -26.08 25.08
CA GLY A 29 14.07 -27.12 24.84
C GLY A 29 13.52 -28.45 24.31
N GLN A 30 12.22 -28.61 24.17
CA GLN A 30 11.59 -29.80 23.59
C GLN A 30 11.27 -29.60 22.12
N ARG A 31 11.67 -30.53 21.27
CA ARG A 31 11.38 -30.54 19.84
C ARG A 31 10.12 -31.36 19.60
N PHE A 32 9.15 -30.80 18.90
CA PHE A 32 7.90 -31.48 18.52
C PHE A 32 7.52 -31.18 17.10
N GLN A 33 6.76 -32.08 16.49
CA GLN A 33 6.21 -31.91 15.16
C GLN A 33 4.81 -31.29 15.27
N ASN A 34 4.57 -30.28 14.45
CA ASN A 34 3.25 -29.70 14.26
C ASN A 34 2.89 -29.72 12.78
N TYR A 35 1.68 -29.31 12.43
CA TYR A 35 1.20 -29.30 11.05
C TYR A 35 0.76 -27.88 10.66
N ARG A 36 1.13 -27.49 9.44
CA ARG A 36 0.61 -26.31 8.78
C ARG A 36 -0.37 -26.78 7.70
N ALA A 37 -1.64 -26.40 7.81
CA ALA A 37 -2.67 -26.69 6.84
C ALA A 37 -3.04 -25.44 6.05
N THR A 38 -3.30 -25.60 4.76
CA THR A 38 -3.81 -24.55 3.87
C THR A 38 -5.29 -24.80 3.60
N PHE A 39 -6.09 -23.74 3.73
CA PHE A 39 -7.52 -23.77 3.45
C PHE A 39 -7.88 -22.59 2.55
N THR A 40 -8.83 -22.81 1.64
CA THR A 40 -9.45 -21.74 0.87
C THR A 40 -10.85 -21.47 1.41
N ILE A 41 -11.18 -20.20 1.63
CA ILE A 41 -12.54 -19.80 2.01
C ILE A 41 -13.37 -19.69 0.73
N LEU A 42 -14.54 -20.32 0.71
CA LEU A 42 -15.50 -20.23 -0.39
C LEU A 42 -16.13 -18.83 -0.44
N ASP A 43 -16.38 -18.35 -1.63
CA ASP A 43 -17.17 -17.12 -1.86
C ASP A 43 -18.66 -17.38 -1.59
N LEU A 44 -18.99 -17.50 -0.32
CA LEU A 44 -20.32 -17.79 0.18
C LEU A 44 -20.61 -16.86 1.38
N PRO A 45 -21.30 -15.74 1.18
CA PRO A 45 -21.48 -14.72 2.21
C PRO A 45 -22.44 -15.15 3.33
N LYS A 46 -23.32 -16.12 3.06
CA LYS A 46 -24.36 -16.56 4.02
C LYS A 46 -24.58 -18.05 3.90
N ILE A 47 -24.87 -18.69 5.04
CA ILE A 47 -25.35 -20.06 5.12
C ILE A 47 -26.74 -20.09 5.77
N SER A 48 -27.57 -21.05 5.35
CA SER A 48 -28.89 -21.25 5.93
C SER A 48 -28.79 -21.79 7.35
N ARG A 49 -29.57 -21.23 8.27
CA ARG A 49 -29.70 -21.78 9.62
C ARG A 49 -30.31 -23.17 9.60
N ALA A 50 -31.23 -23.45 8.65
CA ALA A 50 -31.83 -24.76 8.47
C ALA A 50 -30.76 -25.81 8.12
N TRP A 51 -29.79 -25.48 7.28
CA TRP A 51 -28.67 -26.40 6.97
C TRP A 51 -27.84 -26.74 8.22
N LEU A 52 -27.58 -25.78 9.08
CA LEU A 52 -26.88 -26.03 10.34
C LEU A 52 -27.69 -26.95 11.27
N VAL A 53 -29.00 -26.76 11.33
CA VAL A 53 -29.91 -27.61 12.14
C VAL A 53 -29.91 -29.06 11.59
N ASP A 54 -29.98 -29.21 10.27
CA ASP A 54 -29.91 -30.52 9.61
C ASP A 54 -28.59 -31.26 9.97
N ILE A 55 -27.47 -30.57 9.91
CA ILE A 55 -26.15 -31.13 10.28
C ILE A 55 -26.15 -31.57 11.78
N ILE A 56 -26.66 -30.71 12.67
CA ILE A 56 -26.73 -30.99 14.10
C ILE A 56 -27.62 -32.24 14.37
N ASN A 57 -28.68 -32.40 13.58
CA ASN A 57 -29.59 -33.55 13.67
C ASN A 57 -29.04 -34.81 12.95
N GLY A 58 -27.80 -34.80 12.47
CA GLY A 58 -27.14 -35.95 11.88
C GLY A 58 -27.41 -36.15 10.39
N VAL A 59 -28.07 -35.22 9.72
CA VAL A 59 -28.20 -35.24 8.25
C VAL A 59 -26.82 -34.92 7.64
N ARG A 60 -26.40 -35.73 6.66
CA ARG A 60 -25.16 -35.47 5.97
C ARG A 60 -25.21 -34.09 5.28
N ALA A 61 -24.14 -33.33 5.43
CA ALA A 61 -24.10 -31.94 4.94
C ALA A 61 -24.44 -31.79 3.45
N SER A 62 -24.07 -32.78 2.63
CA SER A 62 -24.36 -32.82 1.18
C SER A 62 -25.74 -33.39 0.82
N GLU A 63 -26.45 -33.99 1.75
CA GLU A 63 -27.79 -34.58 1.54
C GLU A 63 -28.92 -33.63 1.98
N SER A 64 -28.61 -32.60 2.72
CA SER A 64 -29.58 -31.59 3.14
C SER A 64 -30.08 -30.79 1.93
N SER A 65 -31.39 -30.61 1.84
CA SER A 65 -32.03 -29.74 0.83
C SER A 65 -31.70 -28.24 1.03
N HIS A 66 -31.14 -27.88 2.19
CA HIS A 66 -30.72 -26.53 2.55
C HIS A 66 -29.23 -26.29 2.34
N ALA A 67 -28.50 -27.30 1.79
CA ALA A 67 -27.05 -27.18 1.53
C ALA A 67 -26.76 -26.10 0.47
N PRO A 68 -25.77 -25.21 0.68
CA PRO A 68 -25.39 -24.21 -0.30
C PRO A 68 -24.87 -24.86 -1.59
N ILE A 69 -25.24 -24.30 -2.73
CA ILE A 69 -24.85 -24.84 -4.04
C ILE A 69 -23.32 -24.82 -4.24
N GLU A 70 -22.65 -23.79 -3.70
CA GLU A 70 -21.20 -23.66 -3.75
C GLU A 70 -20.50 -24.81 -3.00
N TRP A 71 -21.04 -25.22 -1.86
CA TRP A 71 -20.59 -26.37 -1.10
C TRP A 71 -20.84 -27.68 -1.87
N LEU A 72 -22.04 -27.85 -2.43
CA LEU A 72 -22.38 -29.04 -3.22
C LEU A 72 -21.52 -29.19 -4.46
N ASN A 73 -21.19 -28.10 -5.14
CA ASN A 73 -20.30 -28.11 -6.30
C ASN A 73 -18.90 -28.59 -5.91
N TRP A 74 -18.36 -28.06 -4.81
CA TRP A 74 -17.07 -28.53 -4.31
C TRP A 74 -17.10 -30.03 -3.94
N VAL A 75 -18.09 -30.47 -3.19
CA VAL A 75 -18.21 -31.89 -2.79
C VAL A 75 -18.30 -32.83 -3.99
N LYS A 76 -19.02 -32.44 -5.06
CA LYS A 76 -19.23 -33.27 -6.24
C LYS A 76 -18.07 -33.26 -7.23
N SER A 77 -17.45 -32.13 -7.43
CA SER A 77 -16.50 -31.93 -8.53
C SER A 77 -15.14 -31.37 -8.12
N GLY A 78 -14.97 -30.99 -6.85
CA GLY A 78 -13.78 -30.28 -6.38
C GLY A 78 -13.68 -28.83 -6.88
N GLN A 79 -14.66 -28.37 -7.66
CA GLN A 79 -14.65 -27.01 -8.20
C GLN A 79 -15.31 -26.02 -7.22
N TYR A 80 -14.69 -24.86 -7.06
CA TYR A 80 -15.19 -23.82 -6.17
C TYR A 80 -14.71 -22.43 -6.61
N THR A 81 -15.42 -21.41 -6.16
CA THR A 81 -15.02 -20.01 -6.29
C THR A 81 -14.42 -19.56 -4.94
N PRO A 82 -13.15 -19.15 -4.90
CA PRO A 82 -12.53 -18.65 -3.68
C PRO A 82 -13.03 -17.26 -3.33
N LEU A 83 -13.21 -16.99 -2.04
CA LEU A 83 -13.43 -15.64 -1.55
C LEU A 83 -12.13 -14.84 -1.71
N ILE A 84 -12.21 -13.77 -2.50
CA ILE A 84 -11.08 -12.87 -2.72
C ILE A 84 -11.15 -11.74 -1.72
N ALA A 85 -10.23 -11.73 -0.76
CA ALA A 85 -10.07 -10.59 0.14
C ALA A 85 -9.47 -9.40 -0.62
N LYS A 86 -10.03 -8.20 -0.41
CA LYS A 86 -9.39 -6.97 -0.89
C LYS A 86 -8.04 -6.81 -0.20
N ARG A 87 -7.02 -6.52 -0.96
CA ARG A 87 -5.72 -6.14 -0.38
C ARG A 87 -5.89 -4.84 0.38
N SER A 88 -5.32 -4.76 1.56
CA SER A 88 -5.28 -3.52 2.36
C SER A 88 -4.42 -2.44 1.67
N GLN A 89 -3.39 -2.88 0.93
CA GLN A 89 -2.55 -2.03 0.08
C GLN A 89 -2.43 -2.69 -1.30
N PRO A 90 -3.21 -2.25 -2.30
CA PRO A 90 -3.10 -2.78 -3.64
C PRO A 90 -1.77 -2.37 -4.28
N ILE A 91 -1.13 -3.27 -5.03
CA ILE A 91 0.00 -2.90 -5.89
C ILE A 91 -0.58 -2.15 -7.09
N ARG A 92 -0.33 -0.83 -7.12
CA ARG A 92 -0.83 0.04 -8.19
C ARG A 92 0.02 -0.13 -9.45
N SER A 93 -0.64 -0.27 -10.59
CA SER A 93 0.04 -0.23 -11.90
C SER A 93 0.51 1.20 -12.23
N LYS A 94 1.34 1.35 -13.26
CA LYS A 94 1.72 2.67 -13.78
C LYS A 94 0.47 3.54 -14.06
N LYS A 95 -0.58 2.95 -14.63
CA LYS A 95 -1.82 3.65 -14.96
C LYS A 95 -2.55 4.15 -13.71
N ASP A 96 -2.49 3.41 -12.61
CA ASP A 96 -3.16 3.78 -11.36
C ASP A 96 -2.38 4.86 -10.58
N GLN A 97 -1.10 5.04 -10.90
CA GLN A 97 -0.20 5.99 -10.26
C GLN A 97 -0.06 7.32 -11.02
N LEU A 98 -0.53 7.39 -12.27
CA LEU A 98 -0.48 8.59 -13.09
C LEU A 98 -1.88 9.14 -13.36
N PRO A 99 -2.05 10.46 -13.44
CA PRO A 99 -3.32 11.08 -13.78
C PRO A 99 -3.76 10.70 -15.19
N SER A 100 -5.07 10.70 -15.44
CA SER A 100 -5.66 10.26 -16.71
C SER A 100 -6.42 11.35 -17.44
N SER A 101 -6.95 12.37 -16.74
CA SER A 101 -7.63 13.49 -17.39
C SER A 101 -6.64 14.45 -18.04
N LYS A 102 -7.03 15.10 -19.11
CA LYS A 102 -6.14 16.03 -19.85
C LYS A 102 -5.59 17.15 -18.98
N GLU A 103 -6.42 17.71 -18.10
CA GLU A 103 -6.01 18.79 -17.22
C GLU A 103 -5.03 18.30 -16.14
N GLU A 104 -5.31 17.18 -15.50
CA GLU A 104 -4.43 16.61 -14.48
C GLU A 104 -3.06 16.19 -15.05
N VAL A 105 -3.05 15.65 -16.27
CA VAL A 105 -1.79 15.32 -16.98
C VAL A 105 -1.01 16.60 -17.26
N LYS A 106 -1.68 17.68 -17.67
CA LYS A 106 -1.04 18.98 -17.88
C LYS A 106 -0.50 19.58 -16.58
N MET A 107 -1.26 19.51 -15.48
CA MET A 107 -0.80 19.96 -14.17
C MET A 107 0.47 19.21 -13.73
N LEU A 108 0.49 17.88 -13.86
CA LEU A 108 1.68 17.09 -13.53
C LEU A 108 2.89 17.45 -14.40
N ALA A 109 2.65 17.71 -15.70
CA ALA A 109 3.70 18.11 -16.62
C ALA A 109 4.28 19.49 -16.27
N ILE A 110 3.44 20.46 -15.86
CA ILE A 110 3.87 21.78 -15.39
C ILE A 110 4.73 21.63 -14.13
N LEU A 111 4.27 20.86 -13.15
CA LEU A 111 5.02 20.62 -11.91
C LEU A 111 6.40 20.02 -12.20
N HIS A 112 6.46 18.95 -13.01
CA HIS A 112 7.72 18.33 -13.40
C HIS A 112 8.64 19.32 -14.12
N LYS A 113 8.12 20.02 -15.14
CA LYS A 113 8.90 20.97 -15.93
C LYS A 113 9.45 22.11 -15.11
N TYR A 114 8.70 22.58 -14.11
CA TYR A 114 9.12 23.66 -13.24
C TYR A 114 10.41 23.30 -12.47
N PHE A 115 10.51 22.08 -11.98
CA PHE A 115 11.66 21.61 -11.19
C PHE A 115 12.68 20.77 -11.99
N GLU A 116 12.50 20.58 -13.29
CA GLU A 116 13.36 19.73 -14.13
C GLU A 116 14.83 20.16 -14.13
N SER A 117 15.07 21.48 -14.11
CA SER A 117 16.41 22.06 -14.07
C SER A 117 17.01 22.09 -12.66
N ASP A 118 16.20 22.08 -11.62
CA ASP A 118 16.64 22.05 -10.22
C ASP A 118 15.83 21.02 -9.41
N PRO A 119 16.21 19.73 -9.45
CA PRO A 119 15.55 18.69 -8.68
C PRO A 119 15.63 18.88 -7.16
N TYR A 120 16.60 19.66 -6.66
CA TYR A 120 16.69 19.98 -5.22
C TYR A 120 15.61 20.96 -4.78
N ALA A 121 15.24 21.92 -5.65
CA ALA A 121 14.11 22.79 -5.36
C ALA A 121 12.79 22.00 -5.22
N PHE A 122 12.67 20.86 -5.89
CA PHE A 122 11.53 19.96 -5.72
C PHE A 122 11.41 19.39 -4.30
N GLU A 123 12.50 19.21 -3.56
CA GLU A 123 12.46 18.69 -2.19
C GLU A 123 11.62 19.59 -1.26
N ALA A 124 11.70 20.90 -1.43
CA ALA A 124 10.89 21.85 -0.67
C ALA A 124 9.39 21.74 -1.01
N CYS A 125 9.06 21.63 -2.29
CA CYS A 125 7.70 21.38 -2.75
C CYS A 125 7.18 20.03 -2.24
N ALA A 126 7.99 18.98 -2.31
CA ALA A 126 7.67 17.65 -1.82
C ALA A 126 7.37 17.66 -0.31
N ALA A 127 8.19 18.34 0.49
CA ALA A 127 7.94 18.50 1.92
C ALA A 127 6.63 19.23 2.20
N HIS A 128 6.31 20.26 1.44
CA HIS A 128 5.03 20.97 1.53
C HIS A 128 3.84 20.03 1.22
N LEU A 129 3.92 19.26 0.14
CA LEU A 129 2.90 18.26 -0.23
C LEU A 129 2.72 17.19 0.83
N VAL A 130 3.82 16.72 1.45
CA VAL A 130 3.77 15.78 2.56
C VAL A 130 3.06 16.39 3.77
N ARG A 131 3.26 17.69 4.08
CA ARG A 131 2.50 18.38 5.14
C ARG A 131 1.01 18.45 4.86
N ILE A 132 0.62 18.66 3.60
CA ILE A 132 -0.80 18.62 3.20
C ILE A 132 -1.37 17.22 3.40
N CYS A 133 -0.65 16.19 2.98
CA CYS A 133 -1.07 14.78 3.12
C CYS A 133 -1.09 14.32 4.59
N LEU A 134 -0.20 14.85 5.42
CA LEU A 134 -0.03 14.50 6.84
C LEU A 134 -0.20 15.78 7.70
N PRO A 135 -1.43 16.26 7.91
CA PRO A 135 -1.69 17.54 8.58
C PRO A 135 -1.21 17.57 10.03
N ASP A 136 -1.11 16.42 10.70
CA ASP A 136 -0.61 16.31 12.07
C ASP A 136 0.93 16.25 12.16
N THR A 137 1.63 16.62 11.08
CA THR A 137 3.10 16.77 11.09
C THR A 137 3.51 17.92 11.98
N VAL A 138 4.25 17.60 13.03
CA VAL A 138 4.74 18.57 14.04
C VAL A 138 6.04 19.22 13.58
N GLU A 139 6.96 18.43 13.08
CA GLU A 139 8.26 18.85 12.59
C GLU A 139 8.51 18.26 11.21
N LEU A 140 9.16 19.02 10.33
CA LEU A 140 9.61 18.53 9.03
C LEU A 140 10.75 19.43 8.55
N ASP A 141 11.95 18.89 8.54
CA ASP A 141 13.18 19.56 8.14
C ASP A 141 13.75 18.92 6.88
N LEU A 142 14.14 19.75 5.94
CA LEU A 142 14.91 19.32 4.77
C LEU A 142 16.36 19.09 5.16
N THR A 143 16.95 18.04 4.63
CA THR A 143 18.34 17.71 4.88
C THR A 143 19.27 18.48 3.91
N ARG A 144 20.53 18.72 4.33
CA ARG A 144 21.48 19.44 3.48
C ARG A 144 22.03 18.53 2.38
N PRO A 145 22.17 19.00 1.12
CA PRO A 145 22.54 18.17 -0.04
C PRO A 145 23.82 17.36 0.07
N TYR A 146 24.77 17.74 0.93
CA TYR A 146 26.08 17.09 1.05
C TYR A 146 26.33 16.26 2.33
N ARG A 147 25.38 16.24 3.30
CA ARG A 147 25.51 15.51 4.56
C ARG A 147 24.20 14.87 5.03
N ASP A 148 23.32 14.61 4.11
CA ASP A 148 21.96 14.16 4.36
C ASP A 148 21.82 12.69 4.75
N GLY A 149 22.92 11.92 4.68
CA GLY A 149 22.83 10.46 4.79
C GLY A 149 21.88 9.87 3.70
N GLY A 150 21.50 10.68 2.65
CA GLY A 150 20.66 10.34 1.50
C GLY A 150 19.18 10.23 1.81
N ARG A 151 18.67 11.06 2.69
CA ARG A 151 17.26 11.38 2.89
C ARG A 151 17.09 12.84 2.50
N ASP A 152 16.00 13.16 1.83
CA ASP A 152 15.73 14.52 1.37
C ASP A 152 15.02 15.34 2.47
N GLY A 153 14.36 14.66 3.43
CA GLY A 153 13.78 15.28 4.62
C GLY A 153 13.52 14.28 5.75
N ILE A 154 13.38 14.82 6.96
CA ILE A 154 13.00 14.09 8.16
C ILE A 154 11.91 14.85 8.90
N GLY A 155 10.95 14.14 9.46
CA GLY A 155 9.84 14.75 10.17
C GLY A 155 9.32 13.92 11.32
N LYS A 156 8.37 14.50 12.07
CA LYS A 156 7.63 13.86 13.15
C LYS A 156 6.15 14.03 12.95
N LEU A 157 5.43 12.93 12.93
CA LEU A 157 3.98 12.88 12.85
C LEU A 157 3.39 12.61 14.24
N ARG A 158 2.40 13.40 14.65
CA ARG A 158 1.63 13.14 15.86
C ARG A 158 0.52 12.14 15.56
N ILE A 159 0.43 11.09 16.37
CA ILE A 159 -0.69 10.15 16.36
C ILE A 159 -1.42 10.23 17.68
N GLY A 160 -2.70 10.58 17.65
CA GLY A 160 -3.54 10.72 18.83
C GLY A 160 -3.89 12.17 19.16
N ARG A 161 -4.57 12.37 20.28
CA ARG A 161 -4.96 13.70 20.75
C ARG A 161 -3.76 14.39 21.43
N PRO A 162 -3.69 15.72 21.48
CA PRO A 162 -2.56 16.44 22.05
C PRO A 162 -2.13 15.93 23.43
N GLU A 163 -3.08 15.62 24.30
CA GLU A 163 -2.85 15.20 25.68
C GLU A 163 -2.42 13.73 25.82
N SER A 164 -2.66 12.91 24.77
CA SER A 164 -2.34 11.47 24.75
C SER A 164 -1.88 11.05 23.36
N SER A 165 -0.77 11.63 22.92
CA SER A 165 -0.22 11.38 21.59
C SER A 165 1.16 10.74 21.66
N VAL A 166 1.51 10.06 20.58
CA VAL A 166 2.89 9.63 20.31
C VAL A 166 3.41 10.38 19.09
N LEU A 167 4.70 10.66 19.09
CA LEU A 167 5.39 11.19 17.91
C LEU A 167 6.10 10.04 17.20
N VAL A 168 5.85 9.91 15.91
CA VAL A 168 6.46 8.90 15.04
C VAL A 168 7.35 9.61 14.04
N ASP A 169 8.62 9.27 14.02
CA ASP A 169 9.56 9.83 13.06
C ASP A 169 9.31 9.27 11.66
N PHE A 170 9.54 10.10 10.63
CA PHE A 170 9.52 9.67 9.26
C PHE A 170 10.64 10.31 8.43
N ALA A 171 10.97 9.67 7.31
CA ALA A 171 11.93 10.17 6.34
C ALA A 171 11.28 10.33 4.97
N ILE A 172 11.69 11.35 4.22
CA ILE A 172 11.22 11.63 2.86
C ILE A 172 12.32 11.32 1.86
N GLU A 173 11.93 10.71 0.74
CA GLU A 173 12.71 10.60 -0.50
C GLU A 173 11.87 11.22 -1.63
N ALA A 174 12.33 12.33 -2.19
CA ALA A 174 11.66 13.07 -3.26
C ALA A 174 12.34 12.82 -4.60
N LYS A 175 11.58 12.57 -5.66
CA LYS A 175 12.11 12.34 -7.01
C LYS A 175 11.29 13.08 -8.06
N CYS A 176 11.90 14.13 -8.61
CA CYS A 176 11.35 14.87 -9.75
C CYS A 176 11.70 14.13 -11.04
N TYR A 177 10.87 13.18 -11.44
CA TYR A 177 11.05 12.39 -12.66
C TYR A 177 9.95 12.65 -13.66
N GLY A 178 10.30 12.68 -14.95
CA GLY A 178 9.31 12.65 -16.02
C GLY A 178 8.57 11.32 -16.07
N THR A 179 7.36 11.29 -16.59
CA THR A 179 6.47 10.10 -16.62
C THR A 179 7.02 8.92 -17.42
N ASN A 180 8.10 9.11 -18.19
CA ASN A 180 8.85 8.05 -18.88
C ASN A 180 9.86 7.34 -17.97
N ASN A 181 10.25 7.96 -16.87
CA ASN A 181 11.14 7.39 -15.87
C ASN A 181 10.33 6.94 -14.66
N SER A 182 10.87 6.00 -13.90
CA SER A 182 10.21 5.48 -12.67
C SER A 182 11.18 5.42 -11.52
N VAL A 183 10.66 5.55 -10.31
CA VAL A 183 11.38 5.17 -9.09
C VAL A 183 11.53 3.66 -9.06
N ARG A 184 12.75 3.17 -8.89
CA ARG A 184 13.09 1.76 -8.94
C ARG A 184 13.46 1.23 -7.55
N VAL A 185 13.74 -0.06 -7.49
CA VAL A 185 14.15 -0.77 -6.27
C VAL A 185 15.30 -0.07 -5.55
N ARG A 186 16.28 0.47 -6.27
CA ARG A 186 17.46 1.13 -5.69
C ARG A 186 17.10 2.32 -4.81
N GLU A 187 16.20 3.20 -5.27
CA GLU A 187 15.76 4.37 -4.51
C GLU A 187 14.94 3.95 -3.29
N VAL A 188 14.07 2.95 -3.47
CA VAL A 188 13.24 2.39 -2.40
C VAL A 188 14.11 1.73 -1.33
N SER A 189 15.03 0.85 -1.71
CA SER A 189 15.94 0.16 -0.79
C SER A 189 16.84 1.15 -0.05
N ARG A 190 17.24 2.26 -0.71
CA ARG A 190 18.00 3.34 -0.09
C ARG A 190 17.22 4.01 1.05
N LEU A 191 15.94 4.31 0.85
CA LEU A 191 15.09 4.85 1.90
C LEU A 191 14.89 3.82 3.01
N ILE A 192 14.48 2.59 2.68
CA ILE A 192 14.21 1.53 3.65
C ILE A 192 15.42 1.25 4.55
N SER A 193 16.63 1.19 3.98
CA SER A 193 17.86 0.94 4.75
C SER A 193 18.19 2.00 5.81
N ARG A 194 17.55 3.16 5.74
CA ARG A 194 17.72 4.30 6.64
C ARG A 194 16.58 4.48 7.63
N LEU A 195 15.49 3.74 7.47
CA LEU A 195 14.41 3.70 8.44
C LEU A 195 14.86 2.89 9.65
N ARG A 196 14.76 3.50 10.83
CA ARG A 196 14.98 2.82 12.11
C ARG A 196 13.69 2.14 12.56
N HIS A 197 13.82 1.31 13.59
CA HIS A 197 12.65 0.73 14.24
C HIS A 197 11.64 1.83 14.65
N ARG A 198 10.35 1.61 14.36
CA ARG A 198 9.26 2.56 14.61
C ARG A 198 9.30 3.85 13.78
N GLN A 199 9.96 3.84 12.64
CA GLN A 199 9.92 4.91 11.66
C GLN A 199 9.17 4.46 10.41
N PHE A 200 8.62 5.41 9.66
CA PHE A 200 8.11 5.14 8.33
C PHE A 200 8.78 6.04 7.29
N GLY A 201 8.67 5.62 6.03
CA GLY A 201 9.18 6.38 4.90
C GLY A 201 8.05 7.00 4.09
N VAL A 202 8.37 8.10 3.39
CA VAL A 202 7.51 8.70 2.38
C VAL A 202 8.31 8.81 1.10
N ILE A 203 7.87 8.14 0.03
CA ILE A 203 8.38 8.36 -1.33
C ILE A 203 7.39 9.27 -2.03
N ILE A 204 7.87 10.40 -2.52
CA ILE A 204 7.08 11.32 -3.32
C ILE A 204 7.75 11.54 -4.67
N THR A 205 6.98 11.39 -5.76
CA THR A 205 7.53 11.53 -7.12
C THR A 205 6.52 12.12 -8.09
N THR A 206 6.98 12.99 -8.97
CA THR A 206 6.22 13.49 -10.13
C THR A 206 5.98 12.42 -11.20
N SER A 207 6.37 11.17 -10.93
CA SER A 207 6.24 10.03 -11.83
C SER A 207 5.51 8.87 -11.14
N TRP A 208 6.05 7.67 -11.21
CA TRP A 208 5.47 6.44 -10.69
C TRP A 208 6.56 5.49 -10.18
N LEU A 209 6.20 4.56 -9.30
CA LEU A 209 7.08 3.49 -8.84
C LEU A 209 6.97 2.30 -9.78
N HIS A 210 8.13 1.77 -10.17
CA HIS A 210 8.19 0.53 -10.95
C HIS A 210 7.54 -0.62 -10.20
N ASN A 211 6.85 -1.50 -10.91
CA ASN A 211 6.05 -2.59 -10.32
C ASN A 211 6.84 -3.45 -9.31
N GLN A 212 8.13 -3.74 -9.60
CA GLN A 212 8.97 -4.50 -8.68
C GLN A 212 9.23 -3.72 -7.38
N ALA A 213 9.56 -2.43 -7.46
CA ALA A 213 9.78 -1.58 -6.29
C ALA A 213 8.52 -1.44 -5.44
N TYR A 214 7.36 -1.32 -6.09
CA TYR A 214 6.08 -1.27 -5.40
C TYR A 214 5.76 -2.59 -4.67
N LYS A 215 6.04 -3.73 -5.34
CA LYS A 215 5.86 -5.07 -4.76
C LYS A 215 6.71 -5.28 -3.51
N GLU A 216 7.98 -4.93 -3.55
CA GLU A 216 8.87 -5.06 -2.39
C GLU A 216 8.33 -4.29 -1.19
N ILE A 217 7.86 -3.05 -1.37
CA ILE A 217 7.26 -2.28 -0.28
C ILE A 217 6.05 -3.01 0.32
N VAL A 218 5.14 -3.49 -0.52
CA VAL A 218 3.85 -4.06 -0.08
C VAL A 218 3.99 -5.49 0.43
N GLU A 219 4.75 -6.34 -0.27
CA GLU A 219 4.87 -7.77 0.03
C GLU A 219 5.77 -8.03 1.24
N ASP A 220 6.83 -7.23 1.40
CA ASP A 220 7.73 -7.31 2.55
C ASP A 220 7.22 -6.49 3.76
N GLY A 221 6.10 -5.78 3.58
CA GLY A 221 5.45 -5.03 4.66
C GLY A 221 6.25 -3.83 5.15
N HIS A 222 7.05 -3.21 4.27
CA HIS A 222 7.81 -2.02 4.62
C HIS A 222 6.86 -0.83 4.91
N PRO A 223 7.08 -0.09 6.00
CA PRO A 223 6.25 1.04 6.37
C PRO A 223 6.60 2.26 5.49
N VAL A 224 6.26 2.21 4.20
CA VAL A 224 6.54 3.28 3.24
C VAL A 224 5.24 3.73 2.58
N MET A 225 4.93 5.01 2.74
CA MET A 225 3.85 5.69 2.02
C MET A 225 4.34 6.14 0.64
N ILE A 226 3.49 5.99 -0.35
CA ILE A 226 3.81 6.29 -1.75
C ILE A 226 2.87 7.39 -2.25
N LEU A 227 3.45 8.54 -2.61
CA LEU A 227 2.79 9.65 -3.28
C LEU A 227 3.34 9.75 -4.72
N ALA A 228 2.63 9.18 -5.67
CA ALA A 228 2.98 9.21 -7.09
C ALA A 228 2.31 10.40 -7.80
N GLY A 229 2.57 10.57 -9.08
CA GLY A 229 2.09 11.73 -9.83
C GLY A 229 0.59 11.99 -9.74
N LYS A 230 -0.25 10.95 -9.72
CA LYS A 230 -1.69 11.09 -9.52
C LYS A 230 -2.03 11.62 -8.13
N ASP A 231 -1.42 11.05 -7.08
CA ASP A 231 -1.66 11.45 -5.70
C ASP A 231 -1.28 12.92 -5.48
N ILE A 232 -0.18 13.37 -6.09
CA ILE A 232 0.26 14.77 -6.03
C ILE A 232 -0.79 15.70 -6.64
N VAL A 233 -1.30 15.39 -7.83
CA VAL A 233 -2.30 16.21 -8.49
C VAL A 233 -3.61 16.24 -7.71
N GLU A 234 -4.03 15.12 -7.15
CA GLU A 234 -5.21 15.06 -6.28
C GLU A 234 -5.04 15.95 -5.04
N LEU A 235 -3.90 15.88 -4.35
CA LEU A 235 -3.58 16.75 -3.21
C LEU A 235 -3.61 18.24 -3.59
N LEU A 236 -3.00 18.62 -4.72
CA LEU A 236 -3.00 20.01 -5.19
C LEU A 236 -4.43 20.50 -5.46
N ARG A 237 -5.27 19.67 -6.04
CA ARG A 237 -6.67 20.04 -6.29
C ARG A 237 -7.51 20.16 -5.02
N GLU A 238 -7.25 19.33 -4.03
CA GLU A 238 -7.89 19.42 -2.70
C GLU A 238 -7.55 20.74 -1.98
N THR A 239 -6.37 21.31 -2.25
CA THR A 239 -5.98 22.64 -1.71
C THR A 239 -6.53 23.83 -2.51
N GLY A 240 -7.33 23.58 -3.56
CA GLY A 240 -7.96 24.61 -4.37
C GLY A 240 -7.22 24.96 -5.67
N LEU A 241 -6.10 24.31 -5.97
CA LEU A 241 -5.39 24.46 -7.24
C LEU A 241 -6.08 23.62 -8.33
N GLN A 242 -7.17 24.14 -8.90
CA GLN A 242 -8.07 23.39 -9.78
C GLN A 242 -7.56 23.28 -11.22
N ASP A 243 -6.68 24.15 -11.65
CA ASP A 243 -6.22 24.27 -13.03
C ASP A 243 -4.73 24.59 -13.15
N SER A 244 -4.22 24.52 -14.37
CA SER A 244 -2.82 24.72 -14.72
C SER A 244 -2.31 26.13 -14.41
N THR A 245 -3.16 27.16 -14.55
CA THR A 245 -2.76 28.55 -14.33
C THR A 245 -2.59 28.84 -12.84
N ALA A 246 -3.55 28.39 -12.03
CA ALA A 246 -3.46 28.49 -10.58
C ALA A 246 -2.23 27.77 -10.04
N LEU A 247 -1.95 26.57 -10.57
CA LEU A 247 -0.76 25.80 -10.20
C LEU A 247 0.54 26.54 -10.54
N GLN A 248 0.65 27.11 -11.75
CA GLN A 248 1.85 27.83 -12.16
C GLN A 248 2.11 29.05 -11.27
N ASN A 249 1.10 29.85 -11.01
CA ASN A 249 1.21 31.03 -10.13
C ASN A 249 1.63 30.60 -8.69
N TRP A 250 1.07 29.51 -8.21
CA TRP A 250 1.42 28.99 -6.90
C TRP A 250 2.89 28.53 -6.84
N LEU A 251 3.39 27.84 -7.85
CA LEU A 251 4.78 27.42 -7.94
C LEU A 251 5.74 28.60 -7.92
N GLU A 252 5.49 29.62 -8.77
CA GLU A 252 6.31 30.82 -8.87
C GLU A 252 6.33 31.62 -7.57
N THR A 253 5.20 31.64 -6.84
CA THR A 253 5.09 32.38 -5.58
C THR A 253 5.67 31.63 -4.38
N SER A 254 5.42 30.31 -4.30
CA SER A 254 5.76 29.51 -3.11
C SER A 254 7.15 28.88 -3.19
N PHE A 255 7.66 28.64 -4.39
CA PHE A 255 8.94 27.99 -4.65
C PHE A 255 9.74 28.71 -5.73
N PRO A 256 10.07 30.00 -5.56
CA PRO A 256 10.81 30.73 -6.57
C PRO A 256 12.16 30.04 -6.83
N LEU A 257 12.40 29.70 -8.08
CA LEU A 257 13.69 29.19 -8.51
C LEU A 257 14.67 30.36 -8.56
N ASN A 258 15.87 30.17 -8.00
CA ASN A 258 16.94 31.15 -8.17
C ASN A 258 17.27 31.25 -9.67
N GLU A 259 17.29 32.44 -10.21
CA GLU A 259 17.80 32.66 -11.55
C GLU A 259 19.28 32.19 -11.58
N PRO A 260 19.72 31.53 -12.66
CA PRO A 260 21.07 30.99 -12.80
C PRO A 260 22.16 32.07 -12.79
#